data_327c4174e7fc465399b8498aa3777dbf
#
_entry.id   327c4174e7fc465399b8498aa3777dbf
#
_cell.length_a   1.000
_cell.length_b   1.000
_cell.length_c   1.000
_cell.angle_alpha   90.00
_cell.angle_beta   90.00
_cell.angle_gamma   90.00
#
_symmetry.space_group_name_H-M   'P 1'
#
loop_
_entity.id
_entity.type
_entity.pdbx_description
1 polymer ?
#
loop_
_entity_poly.entity_id
_entity_poly.type
_entity_poly.pdbx_seq_one_letter_code
_entity_poly.pdbx_strand_id
1 'polypeptide(L)'
;MKFKILLFFVTAVALASCVDIPDFDDTPRIFYNSVDTQTELDDNGKKVQENITVTIDFEDGDGDLGASDAEIADSLKYRDWGNYELVTSTLTNGKWVDQILAIDKYKWFPVLKPDGKSGPIKGKLDLHTSAKYFNSSVPVTIKYKVRIRDRALRVSNQIETDTISVPGFR
;
A
#
# COMPACT_ATOMS: atom_id res chain seq x y z
N MET A 1 -54.95 19.93 -10.35
CA MET A 1 -53.92 19.50 -11.34
C MET A 1 -52.59 20.25 -11.18
N LYS A 2 -52.57 21.55 -10.94
CA LYS A 2 -51.30 22.34 -10.82
C LYS A 2 -50.37 21.93 -9.69
N PHE A 3 -50.89 21.46 -8.58
CA PHE A 3 -50.09 21.05 -7.41
C PHE A 3 -49.32 19.72 -7.63
N LYS A 4 -49.88 18.78 -8.38
CA LYS A 4 -49.22 17.49 -8.72
C LYS A 4 -48.07 17.67 -9.72
N ILE A 5 -48.17 18.67 -10.63
CA ILE A 5 -47.12 18.98 -11.61
C ILE A 5 -45.92 19.64 -10.90
N LEU A 6 -46.17 20.50 -9.90
CA LEU A 6 -45.11 21.14 -9.12
C LEU A 6 -44.33 20.12 -8.30
N LEU A 7 -45.02 19.14 -7.69
CA LEU A 7 -44.36 18.06 -6.90
C LEU A 7 -43.47 17.16 -7.78
N PHE A 8 -43.90 16.89 -9.02
CA PHE A 8 -43.12 16.09 -9.98
C PHE A 8 -41.84 16.82 -10.43
N PHE A 9 -41.90 18.15 -10.59
CA PHE A 9 -40.75 18.95 -10.98
C PHE A 9 -39.69 19.04 -9.83
N VAL A 10 -40.13 19.15 -8.58
CA VAL A 10 -39.25 19.20 -7.42
C VAL A 10 -38.53 17.85 -7.20
N THR A 11 -39.21 16.71 -7.45
CA THR A 11 -38.57 15.37 -7.35
C THR A 11 -37.59 15.12 -8.49
N ALA A 12 -37.81 15.69 -9.69
CA ALA A 12 -36.88 15.51 -10.82
C ALA A 12 -35.55 16.29 -10.64
N VAL A 13 -35.57 17.41 -9.95
CA VAL A 13 -34.36 18.23 -9.67
C VAL A 13 -33.49 17.59 -8.56
N ALA A 14 -34.11 16.83 -7.64
CA ALA A 14 -33.35 16.14 -6.55
C ALA A 14 -32.51 14.95 -7.04
N LEU A 15 -32.70 14.47 -8.28
CA LEU A 15 -31.95 13.32 -8.83
C LEU A 15 -30.72 13.74 -9.66
N ALA A 16 -30.49 15.01 -9.87
CA ALA A 16 -29.30 15.53 -10.53
C ALA A 16 -28.17 15.78 -9.51
N SER A 17 -27.88 14.79 -8.64
CA SER A 17 -26.62 14.78 -7.89
C SER A 17 -25.53 14.42 -8.89
N CYS A 18 -24.84 15.43 -9.44
CA CYS A 18 -23.57 15.22 -10.10
C CYS A 18 -22.62 14.60 -9.08
N VAL A 19 -22.35 13.32 -9.18
CA VAL A 19 -21.20 12.70 -8.52
C VAL A 19 -19.98 13.20 -9.30
N ASP A 20 -19.24 14.14 -8.73
CA ASP A 20 -17.94 14.52 -9.26
C ASP A 20 -17.03 13.29 -9.23
N ILE A 21 -16.77 12.72 -10.40
CA ILE A 21 -15.80 11.63 -10.54
C ILE A 21 -14.42 12.29 -10.45
N PRO A 22 -13.58 11.90 -9.50
CA PRO A 22 -12.24 12.47 -9.40
C PRO A 22 -11.44 12.22 -10.67
N ASP A 23 -10.73 13.25 -11.12
CA ASP A 23 -9.82 13.18 -12.27
C ASP A 23 -8.40 12.91 -11.75
N PHE A 24 -8.08 11.62 -11.53
CA PHE A 24 -6.76 11.18 -11.15
C PHE A 24 -5.95 10.77 -12.38
N ASP A 25 -4.62 10.92 -12.30
CA ASP A 25 -3.71 10.37 -13.29
C ASP A 25 -3.79 8.83 -13.28
N ASP A 26 -3.69 8.21 -14.45
CA ASP A 26 -3.63 6.75 -14.57
C ASP A 26 -2.35 6.17 -13.95
N THR A 27 -1.32 6.98 -13.72
CA THR A 27 -0.15 6.58 -12.94
C THR A 27 -0.48 6.70 -11.46
N PRO A 28 -0.36 5.63 -10.68
CA PRO A 28 -0.71 5.65 -9.27
C PRO A 28 0.08 6.72 -8.49
N ARG A 29 -0.57 7.37 -7.54
CA ARG A 29 0.08 8.23 -6.55
C ARG A 29 -0.15 7.72 -5.15
N ILE A 30 0.89 7.78 -4.33
CA ILE A 30 0.82 7.37 -2.94
C ILE A 30 1.27 8.48 -1.99
N PHE A 31 0.71 8.44 -0.78
CA PHE A 31 1.00 9.36 0.30
C PHE A 31 1.24 8.55 1.57
N TYR A 32 2.24 8.93 2.35
CA TYR A 32 2.50 8.29 3.62
C TYR A 32 1.38 8.60 4.63
N ASN A 33 0.93 7.57 5.36
CA ASN A 33 -0.08 7.71 6.40
C ASN A 33 0.51 7.35 7.78
N SER A 34 0.92 6.08 7.98
CA SER A 34 1.54 5.64 9.25
C SER A 34 2.46 4.44 9.04
N VAL A 35 3.29 4.17 10.04
CA VAL A 35 3.99 2.90 10.21
C VAL A 35 3.81 2.42 11.65
N ASP A 36 3.29 1.19 11.80
CA ASP A 36 2.98 0.58 13.07
C ASP A 36 3.77 -0.72 13.26
N THR A 37 4.07 -1.06 14.51
CA THR A 37 4.75 -2.31 14.87
C THR A 37 3.98 -3.06 15.93
N GLN A 38 3.92 -4.39 15.79
CA GLN A 38 3.32 -5.28 16.77
C GLN A 38 4.26 -6.46 17.05
N THR A 39 4.67 -6.59 18.32
CA THR A 39 5.50 -7.72 18.75
C THR A 39 4.69 -9.01 18.76
N GLU A 40 5.19 -10.03 18.07
CA GLU A 40 4.69 -11.39 18.12
C GLU A 40 5.46 -12.20 19.15
N LEU A 41 4.72 -12.96 19.99
CA LEU A 41 5.27 -13.83 21.02
C LEU A 41 4.99 -15.29 20.67
N ASP A 42 5.90 -16.19 21.06
CA ASP A 42 5.64 -17.64 21.04
C ASP A 42 4.79 -18.08 22.25
N ASP A 43 4.45 -19.37 22.30
CA ASP A 43 3.64 -19.98 23.38
C ASP A 43 4.30 -19.85 24.78
N ASN A 44 5.57 -19.54 24.85
CA ASN A 44 6.33 -19.33 26.09
C ASN A 44 6.49 -17.84 26.44
N GLY A 45 5.87 -16.94 25.66
CA GLY A 45 5.96 -15.49 25.85
C GLY A 45 7.28 -14.87 25.36
N LYS A 46 8.10 -15.61 24.59
CA LYS A 46 9.34 -15.10 24.00
C LYS A 46 9.04 -14.35 22.69
N LYS A 47 9.67 -13.21 22.51
CA LYS A 47 9.55 -12.40 21.28
C LYS A 47 10.10 -13.16 20.06
N VAL A 48 9.29 -13.29 19.01
CA VAL A 48 9.62 -13.99 17.75
C VAL A 48 9.97 -12.98 16.66
N GLN A 49 9.09 -12.00 16.46
CA GLN A 49 9.27 -10.96 15.43
C GLN A 49 8.48 -9.70 15.77
N GLU A 50 8.86 -8.61 15.16
CA GLU A 50 8.01 -7.42 15.02
C GLU A 50 7.28 -7.52 13.68
N ASN A 51 5.94 -7.57 13.71
CA ASN A 51 5.08 -7.41 12.55
C ASN A 51 4.97 -5.91 12.27
N ILE A 52 5.25 -5.51 11.05
CA ILE A 52 5.31 -4.11 10.64
C ILE A 52 4.25 -3.85 9.58
N THR A 53 3.41 -2.86 9.82
CA THR A 53 2.40 -2.41 8.87
C THR A 53 2.72 -0.98 8.45
N VAL A 54 2.93 -0.78 7.16
CA VAL A 54 3.05 0.55 6.54
C VAL A 54 1.73 0.87 5.88
N THR A 55 1.02 1.88 6.38
CA THR A 55 -0.23 2.36 5.79
C THR A 55 0.05 3.52 4.86
N ILE A 56 -0.47 3.43 3.65
CA ILE A 56 -0.42 4.49 2.65
C ILE A 56 -1.83 4.88 2.22
N ASP A 57 -2.02 6.14 1.86
CA ASP A 57 -3.16 6.57 1.05
C ASP A 57 -2.77 6.46 -0.43
N PHE A 58 -3.69 6.10 -1.31
CA PHE A 58 -3.45 6.00 -2.74
C PHE A 58 -4.55 6.64 -3.58
N GLU A 59 -4.18 7.05 -4.79
CA GLU A 59 -5.05 7.53 -5.87
C GLU A 59 -4.60 6.89 -7.18
N ASP A 60 -5.57 6.51 -8.04
CA ASP A 60 -5.31 5.83 -9.30
C ASP A 60 -6.48 6.08 -10.28
N GLY A 61 -6.18 6.54 -11.50
CA GLY A 61 -7.19 7.06 -12.43
C GLY A 61 -7.95 5.99 -13.17
N ASP A 62 -7.34 4.90 -13.58
CA ASP A 62 -7.99 3.81 -14.31
C ASP A 62 -8.42 2.63 -13.43
N GLY A 63 -7.98 2.62 -12.16
CA GLY A 63 -8.44 1.66 -11.16
C GLY A 63 -7.87 0.26 -11.35
N ASP A 64 -6.70 0.13 -11.94
CA ASP A 64 -6.08 -1.16 -12.25
C ASP A 64 -5.04 -1.61 -11.21
N LEU A 65 -5.08 -1.04 -9.99
CA LEU A 65 -4.22 -1.43 -8.88
C LEU A 65 -4.49 -2.85 -8.36
N GLY A 66 -3.42 -3.52 -7.99
CA GLY A 66 -3.44 -4.88 -7.48
C GLY A 66 -3.09 -5.92 -8.55
N ALA A 67 -3.00 -7.19 -8.13
CA ALA A 67 -2.74 -8.31 -9.04
C ALA A 67 -3.58 -9.52 -8.66
N SER A 68 -4.07 -10.24 -9.66
CA SER A 68 -4.71 -11.55 -9.50
C SER A 68 -3.66 -12.65 -9.35
N ASP A 69 -4.06 -13.81 -8.83
CA ASP A 69 -3.17 -14.98 -8.69
C ASP A 69 -2.56 -15.40 -10.05
N ALA A 70 -3.31 -15.26 -11.14
CA ALA A 70 -2.83 -15.57 -12.48
C ALA A 70 -1.74 -14.60 -12.94
N GLU A 71 -1.87 -13.31 -12.62
CA GLU A 71 -0.86 -12.29 -12.93
C GLU A 71 0.38 -12.43 -12.04
N ILE A 72 0.21 -12.83 -10.77
CA ILE A 72 1.33 -13.12 -9.86
C ILE A 72 2.12 -14.34 -10.36
N ALA A 73 1.44 -15.35 -10.89
CA ALA A 73 2.07 -16.54 -11.47
C ALA A 73 2.81 -16.26 -12.78
N ASP A 74 2.52 -15.14 -13.47
CA ASP A 74 3.23 -14.71 -14.67
C ASP A 74 4.59 -14.11 -14.31
N SER A 75 5.60 -14.96 -14.21
CA SER A 75 6.98 -14.57 -13.87
C SER A 75 7.62 -13.61 -14.88
N LEU A 76 7.05 -13.45 -16.07
CA LEU A 76 7.58 -12.55 -17.10
C LEU A 76 7.10 -11.11 -16.89
N LYS A 77 5.87 -10.93 -16.38
CA LYS A 77 5.29 -9.60 -16.16
C LYS A 77 5.97 -8.86 -15.01
N TYR A 78 6.26 -9.54 -13.91
CA TYR A 78 6.78 -8.94 -12.67
C TYR A 78 8.18 -9.46 -12.31
N ARG A 79 9.14 -9.31 -13.24
CA ARG A 79 10.50 -9.89 -13.09
C ARG A 79 11.31 -9.33 -11.92
N ASP A 80 11.20 -8.02 -11.67
CA ASP A 80 12.12 -7.33 -10.76
C ASP A 80 11.59 -7.28 -9.33
N TRP A 81 10.30 -7.00 -9.17
CA TRP A 81 9.61 -6.89 -7.89
C TRP A 81 8.09 -7.12 -8.06
N GLY A 82 7.36 -7.30 -6.96
CA GLY A 82 5.91 -7.48 -6.95
C GLY A 82 5.14 -6.23 -7.37
N ASN A 83 3.91 -6.05 -6.89
CA ASN A 83 3.16 -4.83 -7.15
C ASN A 83 3.37 -3.76 -6.06
N TYR A 84 4.12 -4.04 -4.99
CA TYR A 84 4.72 -3.02 -4.15
C TYR A 84 6.15 -3.39 -3.74
N GLU A 85 6.96 -2.36 -3.57
CA GLU A 85 8.37 -2.46 -3.19
C GLU A 85 8.58 -1.82 -1.83
N LEU A 86 9.27 -2.53 -0.94
CA LEU A 86 9.75 -2.02 0.33
C LEU A 86 11.28 -2.06 0.34
N VAL A 87 11.90 -0.88 0.36
CA VAL A 87 13.34 -0.75 0.58
C VAL A 87 13.56 -0.40 2.04
N THR A 88 14.23 -1.26 2.79
CA THR A 88 14.62 -0.98 4.17
C THR A 88 15.82 -0.07 4.19
N SER A 89 15.70 1.11 4.79
CA SER A 89 16.80 2.03 5.07
C SER A 89 17.19 1.89 6.53
N THR A 90 18.41 1.42 6.82
CA THR A 90 18.93 1.21 8.18
C THR A 90 19.91 2.33 8.55
N LEU A 91 19.75 2.90 9.74
CA LEU A 91 20.69 3.90 10.26
C LEU A 91 21.94 3.19 10.80
N THR A 92 23.06 3.35 10.09
CA THR A 92 24.35 2.73 10.44
C THR A 92 25.42 3.82 10.50
N ASN A 93 26.08 3.99 11.66
CA ASN A 93 27.11 5.00 11.88
C ASN A 93 26.69 6.42 11.42
N GLY A 94 25.44 6.81 11.70
CA GLY A 94 24.88 8.11 11.34
C GLY A 94 24.52 8.30 9.87
N LYS A 95 24.56 7.23 9.06
CA LYS A 95 24.18 7.24 7.64
C LYS A 95 23.08 6.23 7.36
N TRP A 96 22.15 6.58 6.48
CA TRP A 96 21.14 5.68 5.97
C TRP A 96 21.72 4.76 4.89
N VAL A 97 21.53 3.46 5.07
CA VAL A 97 21.96 2.41 4.13
C VAL A 97 20.74 1.67 3.65
N ASP A 98 20.48 1.71 2.35
CA ASP A 98 19.33 1.08 1.71
C ASP A 98 19.62 -0.37 1.37
N GLN A 99 18.63 -1.25 1.62
CA GLN A 99 18.68 -2.66 1.28
C GLN A 99 17.27 -3.18 0.98
N ILE A 100 17.13 -3.98 -0.06
CA ILE A 100 15.92 -4.79 -0.28
C ILE A 100 16.15 -6.14 0.38
N LEU A 101 15.39 -6.42 1.44
CA LEU A 101 15.46 -7.71 2.12
C LEU A 101 14.81 -8.80 1.24
N ALA A 102 15.31 -10.04 1.34
CA ALA A 102 14.79 -11.14 0.54
C ALA A 102 13.28 -11.37 0.75
N ILE A 103 12.78 -11.13 1.98
CA ILE A 103 11.36 -11.21 2.33
C ILE A 103 10.52 -10.11 1.66
N ASP A 104 11.13 -8.99 1.25
CA ASP A 104 10.46 -7.82 0.69
C ASP A 104 10.63 -7.67 -0.82
N LYS A 105 11.36 -8.60 -1.46
CA LYS A 105 11.64 -8.51 -2.90
C LYS A 105 10.39 -8.70 -3.77
N TYR A 106 9.51 -9.62 -3.38
CA TYR A 106 8.28 -9.91 -4.12
C TYR A 106 7.10 -9.78 -3.18
N LYS A 107 6.50 -8.62 -3.14
CA LYS A 107 5.35 -8.29 -2.31
C LYS A 107 4.14 -7.98 -3.17
N TRP A 108 2.96 -8.36 -2.67
CA TRP A 108 1.73 -8.31 -3.44
C TRP A 108 0.56 -7.83 -2.59
N PHE A 109 -0.29 -7.03 -3.19
CA PHE A 109 -1.65 -6.80 -2.71
C PHE A 109 -2.66 -7.21 -3.80
N PRO A 110 -3.86 -7.68 -3.41
CA PRO A 110 -4.86 -8.19 -4.35
C PRO A 110 -5.45 -7.07 -5.19
N VAL A 111 -6.20 -7.44 -6.24
CA VAL A 111 -6.96 -6.49 -7.06
C VAL A 111 -7.89 -5.66 -6.18
N LEU A 112 -7.73 -4.34 -6.20
CA LEU A 112 -8.49 -3.42 -5.33
C LEU A 112 -9.87 -3.09 -5.90
N LYS A 113 -10.07 -3.24 -7.22
CA LYS A 113 -11.35 -3.02 -7.92
C LYS A 113 -11.78 -4.27 -8.68
N PRO A 114 -12.42 -5.24 -7.99
CA PRO A 114 -12.70 -6.56 -8.57
C PRO A 114 -13.87 -6.57 -9.58
N ASP A 115 -14.61 -5.47 -9.72
CA ASP A 115 -15.74 -5.37 -10.68
C ASP A 115 -15.32 -5.28 -12.14
N GLY A 116 -14.00 -5.19 -12.39
CA GLY A 116 -13.40 -5.14 -13.73
C GLY A 116 -13.70 -3.88 -14.53
N LYS A 117 -14.35 -2.87 -13.94
CA LYS A 117 -14.64 -1.60 -14.61
C LYS A 117 -13.48 -0.64 -14.47
N SER A 118 -13.06 0.01 -15.55
CA SER A 118 -12.13 1.14 -15.49
C SER A 118 -12.75 2.33 -14.76
N GLY A 119 -11.91 3.13 -14.13
CA GLY A 119 -12.26 4.38 -13.49
C GLY A 119 -11.56 4.60 -12.17
N PRO A 120 -11.53 5.83 -11.67
CA PRO A 120 -10.69 6.24 -10.57
C PRO A 120 -11.03 5.51 -9.27
N ILE A 121 -9.97 5.22 -8.52
CA ILE A 121 -10.05 4.69 -7.16
C ILE A 121 -9.12 5.48 -6.24
N LYS A 122 -9.50 5.56 -4.98
CA LYS A 122 -8.66 6.05 -3.89
C LYS A 122 -8.98 5.31 -2.60
N GLY A 123 -8.03 5.24 -1.70
CA GLY A 123 -8.26 4.56 -0.42
C GLY A 123 -7.00 4.47 0.40
N LYS A 124 -7.04 3.56 1.38
CA LYS A 124 -5.90 3.19 2.21
C LYS A 124 -5.49 1.77 1.87
N LEU A 125 -4.18 1.51 1.97
CA LEU A 125 -3.60 0.21 1.74
C LEU A 125 -2.56 -0.07 2.83
N ASP A 126 -2.69 -1.21 3.49
CA ASP A 126 -1.76 -1.70 4.48
C ASP A 126 -0.76 -2.66 3.83
N LEU A 127 0.52 -2.30 3.90
CA LEU A 127 1.64 -3.06 3.36
C LEU A 127 2.37 -3.73 4.51
N HIS A 128 2.53 -5.06 4.46
CA HIS A 128 3.04 -5.84 5.57
C HIS A 128 4.44 -6.38 5.33
N THR A 129 5.28 -6.28 6.38
CA THR A 129 6.57 -6.94 6.48
C THR A 129 6.86 -7.33 7.93
N SER A 130 8.02 -7.92 8.21
CA SER A 130 8.40 -8.28 9.58
C SER A 130 9.91 -8.22 9.79
N ALA A 131 10.31 -8.01 11.05
CA ALA A 131 11.68 -8.10 11.52
C ALA A 131 11.81 -9.17 12.62
N LYS A 132 12.57 -10.24 12.35
CA LYS A 132 12.70 -11.38 13.26
C LYS A 132 13.73 -11.13 14.36
N TYR A 133 13.47 -11.68 15.55
CA TYR A 133 14.40 -11.72 16.68
C TYR A 133 15.37 -12.90 16.56
N PHE A 134 16.46 -12.74 15.80
CA PHE A 134 17.52 -13.78 15.67
C PHE A 134 18.48 -13.78 16.87
N ASN A 135 17.97 -13.96 18.11
CA ASN A 135 18.76 -13.86 19.34
C ASN A 135 19.49 -12.51 19.53
N SER A 136 19.15 -11.48 18.76
CA SER A 136 19.67 -10.14 18.95
C SER A 136 18.69 -9.34 19.80
N SER A 137 19.18 -8.77 20.89
CA SER A 137 18.44 -7.78 21.70
C SER A 137 18.80 -6.34 21.34
N VAL A 138 19.74 -6.15 20.42
CA VAL A 138 20.20 -4.81 20.03
C VAL A 138 19.21 -4.22 19.01
N PRO A 139 18.50 -3.14 19.36
CA PRO A 139 17.60 -2.49 18.41
C PRO A 139 18.39 -1.75 17.33
N VAL A 140 17.84 -1.70 16.13
CA VAL A 140 18.30 -0.85 15.04
C VAL A 140 17.18 0.10 14.62
N THR A 141 17.56 1.30 14.20
CA THR A 141 16.61 2.28 13.67
C THR A 141 16.52 2.11 12.17
N ILE A 142 15.30 1.91 11.69
CA ILE A 142 15.01 1.77 10.25
C ILE A 142 13.88 2.70 9.83
N LYS A 143 13.76 2.92 8.54
CA LYS A 143 12.59 3.46 7.83
C LYS A 143 12.42 2.70 6.52
N TYR A 144 11.27 2.84 5.89
CA TYR A 144 11.00 2.25 4.58
C TYR A 144 10.89 3.34 3.51
N LYS A 145 11.40 3.01 2.32
CA LYS A 145 11.03 3.68 1.07
C LYS A 145 10.04 2.79 0.35
N VAL A 146 8.93 3.35 -0.08
CA VAL A 146 7.80 2.61 -0.64
C VAL A 146 7.45 3.12 -2.01
N ARG A 147 7.21 2.20 -2.95
CA ARG A 147 6.59 2.44 -4.24
C ARG A 147 5.57 1.34 -4.50
N ILE A 148 4.52 1.66 -5.25
CA ILE A 148 3.62 0.67 -5.81
C ILE A 148 3.63 0.73 -7.33
N ARG A 149 3.13 -0.29 -7.99
CA ARG A 149 2.85 -0.25 -9.43
C ARG A 149 1.51 -0.91 -9.75
N ASP A 150 0.91 -0.41 -10.81
CA ASP A 150 -0.33 -0.90 -11.35
C ASP A 150 -0.14 -2.13 -12.26
N ARG A 151 -1.23 -2.61 -12.85
CA ARG A 151 -1.23 -3.75 -13.79
C ARG A 151 -0.68 -3.40 -15.16
N ALA A 152 -0.66 -2.11 -15.53
CA ALA A 152 0.04 -1.57 -16.70
C ALA A 152 1.54 -1.36 -16.46
N LEU A 153 2.04 -1.65 -15.22
CA LEU A 153 3.42 -1.47 -14.76
C LEU A 153 3.86 -0.01 -14.62
N ARG A 154 2.93 0.94 -14.55
CA ARG A 154 3.23 2.32 -14.21
C ARG A 154 3.56 2.39 -12.72
N VAL A 155 4.64 3.07 -12.39
CA VAL A 155 5.20 3.12 -11.02
C VAL A 155 4.82 4.44 -10.37
N SER A 156 4.34 4.39 -9.13
CA SER A 156 4.01 5.57 -8.34
C SER A 156 5.24 6.43 -7.99
N ASN A 157 4.99 7.60 -7.43
CA ASN A 157 6.02 8.30 -6.66
C ASN A 157 6.54 7.40 -5.52
N GLN A 158 7.76 7.70 -5.04
CA GLN A 158 8.32 7.08 -3.85
C GLN A 158 8.00 7.94 -2.62
N ILE A 159 7.62 7.29 -1.52
CA ILE A 159 7.50 7.92 -0.20
C ILE A 159 8.49 7.31 0.78
N GLU A 160 8.76 8.01 1.88
CA GLU A 160 9.51 7.49 3.02
C GLU A 160 8.62 7.47 4.26
N THR A 161 8.78 6.44 5.10
CA THR A 161 8.06 6.35 6.38
C THR A 161 8.77 7.13 7.48
N ASP A 162 8.09 7.32 8.59
CA ASP A 162 8.75 7.62 9.86
C ASP A 162 9.72 6.51 10.25
N THR A 163 10.59 6.81 11.20
CA THR A 163 11.56 5.84 11.71
C THR A 163 10.93 4.97 12.80
N ILE A 164 11.26 3.69 12.78
CA ILE A 164 10.90 2.72 13.81
C ILE A 164 12.14 2.02 14.35
N SER A 165 12.00 1.41 15.53
CA SER A 165 13.04 0.59 16.15
C SER A 165 12.66 -0.88 16.05
N VAL A 166 13.52 -1.69 15.46
CA VAL A 166 13.29 -3.12 15.26
C VAL A 166 14.49 -3.93 15.75
N PRO A 167 14.36 -5.26 15.95
CA PRO A 167 15.50 -6.13 16.26
C PRO A 167 16.58 -6.02 15.18
N GLY A 168 17.84 -5.87 15.62
CA GLY A 168 18.97 -5.85 14.68
C GLY A 168 19.22 -7.22 14.07
N PHE A 169 19.54 -7.24 12.79
CA PHE A 169 20.09 -8.41 12.10
C PHE A 169 21.57 -8.53 12.48
N ARG A 170 21.98 -9.70 12.97
CA ARG A 170 23.38 -10.10 13.12
C ARG A 170 23.66 -11.37 12.35
#